data_72cc1ba6853752055c71c9c42de376d9
#
_entry.id   72cc1ba6853752055c71c9c42de376d9
#
_cell.length_a   1.000
_cell.length_b   1.000
_cell.length_c   1.000
_cell.angle_alpha   90.00
_cell.angle_beta   90.00
_cell.angle_gamma   90.00
#
_symmetry.space_group_name_H-M   'P 1'
#
loop_
_entity.id
_entity.type
_entity.pdbx_description
1 polymer ?
#
loop_
_entity_poly.entity_id
_entity_poly.type
_entity_poly.pdbx_seq_one_letter_code
_entity_poly.pdbx_strand_id
1 'polypeptide(L)'
;MVSKLWKGQSFSVSHSDGTGTNAGGFEGGLRSFFEYRDLGIKSATDGKFVAHVIRAVPGKHTEPQWHTHNLEFQMVYVLKGWVKFEYEEEGEVILREGSSVLQPPGIKHREISHSDDLELIEICSPAEFETTLTEST
;
A
#
# COMPACT_ATOMS: atom_id res chain seq x y z
N MET A 1 -29.63 10.32 0.45
CA MET A 1 -29.80 9.72 -0.87
C MET A 1 -28.85 8.52 -1.00
N VAL A 2 -29.38 7.39 -1.45
CA VAL A 2 -28.56 6.19 -1.64
C VAL A 2 -27.89 6.28 -3.02
N SER A 3 -26.57 6.14 -3.04
CA SER A 3 -25.83 6.13 -4.29
C SER A 3 -26.14 4.86 -5.08
N LYS A 4 -26.19 5.00 -6.39
CA LYS A 4 -26.39 3.84 -7.27
C LYS A 4 -25.19 2.92 -7.15
N LEU A 5 -25.45 1.60 -7.11
CA LEU A 5 -24.43 0.58 -7.10
C LEU A 5 -24.33 -0.11 -8.47
N TRP A 6 -23.11 -0.41 -8.86
CA TRP A 6 -22.76 -1.10 -10.09
C TRP A 6 -22.05 -2.39 -9.68
N LYS A 7 -22.79 -3.49 -9.64
CA LYS A 7 -22.28 -4.78 -9.15
C LYS A 7 -21.70 -4.66 -7.73
N GLY A 8 -22.42 -3.93 -6.86
CA GLY A 8 -22.01 -3.75 -5.46
C GLY A 8 -20.99 -2.66 -5.21
N GLN A 9 -20.63 -1.90 -6.24
CA GLN A 9 -19.62 -0.84 -6.14
C GLN A 9 -20.24 0.52 -6.43
N SER A 10 -19.76 1.55 -5.76
CA SER A 10 -20.21 2.92 -5.99
C SER A 10 -19.16 3.71 -6.77
N PHE A 11 -19.62 4.72 -7.52
CA PHE A 11 -18.69 5.66 -8.15
C PHE A 11 -17.94 6.43 -7.06
N SER A 12 -16.65 6.61 -7.26
CA SER A 12 -15.79 7.30 -6.30
C SER A 12 -14.70 8.07 -7.04
N VAL A 13 -14.47 9.30 -6.61
CA VAL A 13 -13.35 10.11 -7.07
C VAL A 13 -12.69 10.77 -5.88
N SER A 14 -11.36 10.77 -5.86
CA SER A 14 -10.57 11.40 -4.80
C SER A 14 -9.45 12.21 -5.46
N HIS A 15 -9.46 13.51 -5.23
CA HIS A 15 -8.45 14.41 -5.78
C HIS A 15 -7.36 14.71 -4.75
N SER A 16 -6.16 15.01 -5.23
CA SER A 16 -5.02 15.29 -4.36
C SER A 16 -5.19 16.58 -3.53
N ASP A 17 -6.11 17.45 -3.93
CA ASP A 17 -6.42 18.66 -3.17
C ASP A 17 -7.42 18.41 -2.02
N GLY A 18 -7.83 17.16 -1.80
CA GLY A 18 -8.76 16.79 -0.75
C GLY A 18 -10.22 16.85 -1.12
N THR A 19 -10.54 17.12 -2.41
CA THR A 19 -11.92 17.14 -2.89
C THR A 19 -12.30 15.84 -3.58
N GLY A 20 -13.60 15.62 -3.78
CA GLY A 20 -14.14 14.42 -4.42
C GLY A 20 -15.14 13.71 -3.54
N THR A 21 -15.69 12.60 -4.03
CA THR A 21 -16.68 11.79 -3.32
C THR A 21 -16.11 11.16 -2.04
N ASN A 22 -14.83 10.76 -2.11
CA ASN A 22 -14.10 10.20 -0.98
C ASN A 22 -12.83 11.03 -0.77
N ALA A 23 -13.01 12.24 -0.26
CA ALA A 23 -11.89 13.13 0.02
C ALA A 23 -11.09 12.59 1.19
N GLY A 24 -9.78 12.55 1.05
CA GLY A 24 -8.89 12.14 2.10
C GLY A 24 -7.49 12.68 1.89
N GLY A 25 -6.85 13.12 2.97
CA GLY A 25 -5.45 13.52 2.98
C GLY A 25 -4.55 12.43 3.52
N PHE A 26 -3.30 12.75 3.64
CA PHE A 26 -2.34 11.85 4.26
C PHE A 26 -2.49 11.84 5.77
N GLU A 27 -2.47 10.65 6.35
CA GLU A 27 -2.56 10.43 7.78
C GLU A 27 -1.48 9.47 8.23
N GLY A 28 -1.06 9.56 9.49
CA GLY A 28 -0.19 8.58 10.09
C GLY A 28 -0.88 7.22 10.13
N GLY A 29 -0.10 6.17 9.98
CA GLY A 29 -0.61 4.82 10.00
C GLY A 29 0.12 3.97 11.03
N LEU A 30 0.07 2.66 10.81
CA LEU A 30 0.69 1.66 11.68
C LEU A 30 2.19 1.88 11.84
N ARG A 31 2.85 2.36 10.78
CA ARG A 31 4.29 2.57 10.76
C ARG A 31 4.61 4.06 10.82
N SER A 32 5.46 4.46 11.76
CA SER A 32 5.78 5.88 12.00
C SER A 32 6.58 6.52 10.86
N PHE A 33 7.20 5.72 10.00
CA PHE A 33 8.00 6.23 8.89
C PHE A 33 7.20 6.43 7.59
N PHE A 34 5.89 6.13 7.60
CA PHE A 34 5.01 6.32 6.45
C PHE A 34 3.76 7.11 6.83
N GLU A 35 3.26 7.84 5.84
CA GLU A 35 1.92 8.41 5.86
C GLU A 35 1.10 7.80 4.73
N TYR A 36 -0.20 7.66 4.96
CA TYR A 36 -1.12 6.92 4.07
C TYR A 36 -2.27 7.83 3.66
N ARG A 37 -2.55 7.85 2.37
CA ARG A 37 -3.76 8.48 1.83
C ARG A 37 -4.66 7.40 1.27
N ASP A 38 -5.82 7.20 1.88
CA ASP A 38 -6.83 6.28 1.38
C ASP A 38 -7.49 6.90 0.14
N LEU A 39 -7.54 6.16 -0.96
CA LEU A 39 -8.13 6.64 -2.20
C LEU A 39 -9.64 6.40 -2.30
N GLY A 40 -10.27 5.93 -1.22
CA GLY A 40 -11.72 5.69 -1.17
C GLY A 40 -12.17 4.39 -1.82
N ILE A 41 -11.25 3.54 -2.22
CA ILE A 41 -11.56 2.29 -2.93
C ILE A 41 -12.20 1.26 -2.00
N LYS A 42 -11.73 1.16 -0.77
CA LYS A 42 -12.31 0.22 0.21
C LYS A 42 -13.79 0.49 0.41
N SER A 43 -14.15 1.74 0.65
CA SER A 43 -15.53 2.15 0.85
C SER A 43 -16.37 1.92 -0.40
N ALA A 44 -15.84 2.30 -1.56
CA ALA A 44 -16.55 2.19 -2.83
C ALA A 44 -16.77 0.75 -3.30
N THR A 45 -15.95 -0.19 -2.82
CA THR A 45 -16.02 -1.61 -3.22
C THR A 45 -16.52 -2.54 -2.12
N ASP A 46 -17.05 -1.96 -1.03
CA ASP A 46 -17.53 -2.72 0.13
C ASP A 46 -16.46 -3.71 0.64
N GLY A 47 -15.24 -3.24 0.76
CA GLY A 47 -14.13 -4.01 1.33
C GLY A 47 -13.47 -5.01 0.41
N LYS A 48 -13.84 -5.06 -0.87
CA LYS A 48 -13.20 -5.99 -1.83
C LYS A 48 -11.77 -5.60 -2.13
N PHE A 49 -11.52 -4.30 -2.22
CA PHE A 49 -10.19 -3.77 -2.54
C PHE A 49 -9.86 -2.59 -1.64
N VAL A 50 -8.58 -2.33 -1.45
CA VAL A 50 -8.09 -1.09 -0.86
C VAL A 50 -6.95 -0.57 -1.72
N ALA A 51 -6.88 0.75 -1.83
CA ALA A 51 -5.77 1.41 -2.51
C ALA A 51 -5.33 2.62 -1.70
N HIS A 52 -4.04 2.70 -1.47
CA HIS A 52 -3.41 3.80 -0.74
C HIS A 52 -2.29 4.42 -1.57
N VAL A 53 -2.14 5.73 -1.47
CA VAL A 53 -0.85 6.35 -1.75
C VAL A 53 -0.10 6.38 -0.43
N ILE A 54 1.10 5.83 -0.43
CA ILE A 54 1.97 5.78 0.75
C ILE A 54 3.17 6.65 0.45
N ARG A 55 3.52 7.55 1.39
CA ARG A 55 4.71 8.37 1.24
C ARG A 55 5.58 8.29 2.49
N ALA A 56 6.87 8.44 2.28
CA ALA A 56 7.83 8.47 3.37
C ALA A 56 7.69 9.75 4.19
N VAL A 57 7.95 9.63 5.49
CA VAL A 57 8.16 10.77 6.37
C VAL A 57 9.66 11.06 6.37
N PRO A 58 10.11 12.22 5.86
CA PRO A 58 11.54 12.50 5.77
C PRO A 58 12.26 12.35 7.10
N GLY A 59 13.44 11.74 7.06
CA GLY A 59 14.26 11.52 8.25
C GLY A 59 13.86 10.32 9.10
N LYS A 60 12.79 9.62 8.74
CA LYS A 60 12.39 8.38 9.41
C LYS A 60 12.90 7.18 8.64
N HIS A 61 13.26 6.13 9.35
CA HIS A 61 13.84 4.93 8.76
C HIS A 61 13.01 3.71 9.09
N THR A 62 13.02 2.72 8.20
CA THR A 62 12.33 1.47 8.42
C THR A 62 13.05 0.64 9.48
N GLU A 63 12.27 -0.23 10.12
CA GLU A 63 12.80 -1.30 10.95
C GLU A 63 12.51 -2.60 10.18
N PRO A 64 13.49 -3.15 9.43
CA PRO A 64 13.25 -4.32 8.61
C PRO A 64 12.76 -5.50 9.46
N GLN A 65 11.61 -6.03 9.10
CA GLN A 65 11.02 -7.15 9.82
C GLN A 65 10.33 -8.07 8.84
N TRP A 66 10.72 -9.33 8.85
CA TRP A 66 10.12 -10.36 8.01
C TRP A 66 8.66 -10.57 8.39
N HIS A 67 7.79 -10.59 7.39
CA HIS A 67 6.36 -10.79 7.60
C HIS A 67 5.69 -11.35 6.35
N THR A 68 4.46 -11.82 6.53
CA THR A 68 3.58 -12.28 5.46
C THR A 68 2.23 -11.60 5.58
N HIS A 69 1.52 -11.54 4.47
CA HIS A 69 0.14 -11.04 4.45
C HIS A 69 -0.81 -12.15 3.98
N ASN A 70 -1.92 -12.30 4.71
CA ASN A 70 -2.97 -13.23 4.33
C ASN A 70 -4.03 -12.49 3.51
N LEU A 71 -3.77 -12.40 2.20
CA LEU A 71 -4.63 -11.71 1.26
C LEU A 71 -4.64 -12.47 -0.08
N GLU A 72 -5.37 -11.98 -1.06
CA GLU A 72 -5.48 -12.61 -2.37
C GLU A 72 -4.68 -11.89 -3.44
N PHE A 73 -4.46 -10.59 -3.26
CA PHE A 73 -3.74 -9.78 -4.23
C PHE A 73 -3.08 -8.61 -3.54
N GLN A 74 -1.81 -8.34 -3.89
CA GLN A 74 -1.12 -7.14 -3.43
C GLN A 74 -0.11 -6.72 -4.48
N MET A 75 -0.21 -5.46 -4.90
CA MET A 75 0.77 -4.88 -5.80
C MET A 75 1.21 -3.51 -5.30
N VAL A 76 2.42 -3.13 -5.67
CA VAL A 76 2.99 -1.81 -5.40
C VAL A 76 3.48 -1.22 -6.72
N TYR A 77 3.24 0.06 -6.92
CA TYR A 77 3.78 0.83 -8.05
C TYR A 77 4.43 2.09 -7.50
N VAL A 78 5.71 2.30 -7.81
CA VAL A 78 6.46 3.45 -7.30
C VAL A 78 6.21 4.67 -8.17
N LEU A 79 5.74 5.75 -7.55
CA LEU A 79 5.47 7.03 -8.22
C LEU A 79 6.67 7.96 -8.17
N LYS A 80 7.46 7.91 -7.09
CA LYS A 80 8.56 8.82 -6.85
C LYS A 80 9.56 8.19 -5.88
N GLY A 81 10.84 8.45 -6.06
CA GLY A 81 11.88 7.92 -5.19
C GLY A 81 12.13 6.44 -5.42
N TRP A 82 12.57 5.76 -4.37
CA TRP A 82 12.89 4.34 -4.45
C TRP A 82 12.62 3.66 -3.10
N VAL A 83 12.40 2.34 -3.17
CA VAL A 83 12.27 1.47 -2.00
C VAL A 83 12.97 0.15 -2.26
N LYS A 84 13.66 -0.36 -1.27
CA LYS A 84 14.33 -1.65 -1.34
C LYS A 84 13.60 -2.65 -0.44
N PHE A 85 13.14 -3.74 -1.06
CA PHE A 85 12.55 -4.88 -0.36
C PHE A 85 13.45 -6.09 -0.47
N GLU A 86 13.25 -7.03 0.44
CA GLU A 86 13.82 -8.36 0.31
C GLU A 86 12.69 -9.37 0.35
N TYR A 87 12.68 -10.29 -0.63
CA TYR A 87 11.66 -11.34 -0.77
C TYR A 87 12.30 -12.70 -0.67
N GLU A 88 11.60 -13.65 -0.02
CA GLU A 88 12.10 -15.01 0.03
C GLU A 88 12.33 -15.57 -1.38
N GLU A 89 13.43 -16.29 -1.56
CA GLU A 89 13.87 -16.88 -2.81
C GLU A 89 14.25 -15.90 -3.93
N GLU A 90 13.84 -14.63 -3.82
CA GLU A 90 14.17 -13.62 -4.86
C GLU A 90 15.30 -12.69 -4.44
N GLY A 91 15.55 -12.56 -3.13
CA GLY A 91 16.59 -11.67 -2.61
C GLY A 91 16.14 -10.21 -2.55
N GLU A 92 17.11 -9.31 -2.62
CA GLU A 92 16.86 -7.88 -2.53
C GLU A 92 16.46 -7.31 -3.89
N VAL A 93 15.41 -6.49 -3.89
CA VAL A 93 14.87 -5.84 -5.08
C VAL A 93 14.74 -4.35 -4.79
N ILE A 94 15.27 -3.51 -5.66
CA ILE A 94 15.11 -2.06 -5.58
C ILE A 94 14.05 -1.65 -6.59
N LEU A 95 12.97 -1.05 -6.09
CA LEU A 95 11.91 -0.49 -6.91
C LEU A 95 12.16 1.01 -7.05
N ARG A 96 12.13 1.51 -8.27
CA ARG A 96 12.34 2.92 -8.59
C ARG A 96 11.09 3.49 -9.23
N GLU A 97 11.08 4.78 -9.50
CA GLU A 97 9.98 5.43 -10.23
C GLU A 97 9.62 4.62 -11.47
N GLY A 98 8.33 4.25 -11.58
CA GLY A 98 7.83 3.41 -12.67
C GLY A 98 7.96 1.91 -12.46
N SER A 99 8.58 1.46 -11.37
CA SER A 99 8.66 0.03 -11.04
C SER A 99 7.37 -0.45 -10.41
N SER A 100 6.98 -1.69 -10.71
CA SER A 100 5.88 -2.36 -10.03
C SER A 100 6.30 -3.73 -9.56
N VAL A 101 5.67 -4.22 -8.52
CA VAL A 101 5.88 -5.57 -8.00
C VAL A 101 4.55 -6.19 -7.62
N LEU A 102 4.39 -7.46 -7.97
CA LEU A 102 3.33 -8.29 -7.41
C LEU A 102 3.92 -9.05 -6.23
N GLN A 103 3.30 -8.90 -5.07
CA GLN A 103 3.68 -9.66 -3.88
C GLN A 103 2.68 -10.81 -3.71
N PRO A 104 3.04 -12.04 -4.10
CA PRO A 104 2.11 -13.16 -3.98
C PRO A 104 1.65 -13.40 -2.55
N PRO A 105 0.43 -13.91 -2.35
CA PRO A 105 -0.06 -14.19 -1.00
C PRO A 105 0.88 -15.12 -0.23
N GLY A 106 1.20 -14.72 0.99
CA GLY A 106 2.04 -15.53 1.87
C GLY A 106 3.53 -15.44 1.62
N ILE A 107 3.99 -14.70 0.64
CA ILE A 107 5.43 -14.53 0.42
C ILE A 107 6.04 -13.79 1.61
N LYS A 108 7.12 -14.33 2.16
CA LYS A 108 7.86 -13.66 3.22
C LYS A 108 8.66 -12.52 2.63
N HIS A 109 8.56 -11.35 3.23
CA HIS A 109 9.28 -10.18 2.76
C HIS A 109 9.50 -9.18 3.87
N ARG A 110 10.41 -8.25 3.61
CA ARG A 110 10.67 -7.11 4.50
C ARG A 110 11.12 -5.92 3.68
N GLU A 111 10.85 -4.72 4.19
CA GLU A 111 11.39 -3.51 3.61
C GLU A 111 12.73 -3.21 4.27
N ILE A 112 13.76 -2.99 3.46
CA ILE A 112 15.12 -2.72 3.94
C ILE A 112 15.33 -1.22 4.15
N SER A 113 14.99 -0.41 3.15
CA SER A 113 15.23 1.02 3.16
C SER A 113 14.43 1.71 2.07
N HIS A 114 14.34 3.04 2.15
CA HIS A 114 13.66 3.84 1.15
C HIS A 114 14.22 5.26 1.12
N SER A 115 13.97 5.97 0.01
CA SER A 115 14.35 7.38 -0.10
C SER A 115 13.39 8.26 0.69
N ASP A 116 13.87 9.43 1.12
CA ASP A 116 13.06 10.39 1.87
C ASP A 116 11.86 10.91 1.06
N ASP A 117 11.95 10.87 -0.26
CA ASP A 117 10.89 11.35 -1.16
C ASP A 117 10.01 10.23 -1.71
N LEU A 118 10.10 9.02 -1.17
CA LEU A 118 9.33 7.89 -1.66
C LEU A 118 7.83 8.19 -1.67
N GLU A 119 7.19 7.91 -2.81
CA GLU A 119 5.74 7.80 -2.93
C GLU A 119 5.41 6.59 -3.79
N LEU A 120 4.45 5.81 -3.36
CA LEU A 120 4.02 4.62 -4.09
C LEU A 120 2.51 4.42 -3.92
N ILE A 121 1.93 3.65 -4.84
CA ILE A 121 0.56 3.17 -4.71
C ILE A 121 0.62 1.70 -4.31
N GLU A 122 -0.17 1.34 -3.30
CA GLU A 122 -0.36 -0.05 -2.91
C GLU A 122 -1.83 -0.42 -3.11
N ILE A 123 -2.08 -1.54 -3.78
CA ILE A 123 -3.42 -2.06 -4.03
C ILE A 123 -3.49 -3.47 -3.46
N CYS A 124 -4.49 -3.73 -2.61
CA CYS A 124 -4.69 -5.03 -1.97
C CYS A 124 -6.14 -5.51 -2.10
N SER A 125 -6.32 -6.81 -2.09
CA SER A 125 -7.62 -7.47 -2.03
C SER A 125 -7.51 -8.73 -1.17
N PRO A 126 -8.41 -8.97 -0.21
CA PRO A 126 -9.43 -8.03 0.28
C PRO A 126 -8.81 -6.82 0.97
N ALA A 127 -9.64 -5.83 1.28
CA ALA A 127 -9.16 -4.61 1.93
C ALA A 127 -8.64 -4.86 3.34
N GLU A 128 -9.24 -5.79 4.05
CA GLU A 128 -8.80 -6.17 5.40
C GLU A 128 -8.16 -7.55 5.36
N PHE A 129 -6.97 -7.66 5.94
CA PHE A 129 -6.21 -8.90 5.97
C PHE A 129 -5.25 -8.90 7.15
N GLU A 130 -4.82 -10.07 7.56
CA GLU A 130 -3.88 -10.25 8.66
C GLU A 130 -2.45 -10.19 8.16
N THR A 131 -1.59 -9.57 8.97
CA THR A 131 -0.14 -9.56 8.77
C THR A 131 0.48 -10.37 9.89
N THR A 132 1.30 -11.34 9.51
CA THR A 132 1.97 -12.23 10.48
C THR A 132 3.46 -11.99 10.44
N LEU A 133 4.04 -11.72 11.60
CA LEU A 133 5.49 -11.57 11.72
C LEU A 133 6.14 -12.97 11.64
N THR A 134 7.25 -13.05 10.92
CA THR A 134 7.97 -14.30 10.74
C THR A 134 9.46 -14.08 11.00
N GLU A 135 10.19 -15.18 11.11
CA GLU A 135 11.63 -15.12 11.14
C GLU A 135 12.15 -15.12 9.69
N SER A 136 13.43 -14.78 9.54
CA SER A 136 14.08 -14.82 8.24
C SER A 136 13.94 -16.20 7.58
N THR A 137 13.96 -16.18 6.27
CA THR A 137 13.85 -17.41 5.46
C THR A 137 15.03 -18.34 5.62
#